data_c6bcaabdd6ae7eae732d47f268ebe1a0
#
_entry.id   c6bcaabdd6ae7eae732d47f268ebe1a0
#
_cell.length_a   1.000
_cell.length_b   1.000
_cell.length_c   1.000
_cell.angle_alpha   90.00
_cell.angle_beta   90.00
_cell.angle_gamma   90.00
#
_symmetry.space_group_name_H-M   'P 1'
#
loop_
_entity.id
_entity.type
_entity.pdbx_description
1 polymer ?
#
loop_
_entity_poly.entity_id
_entity_poly.type
_entity_poly.pdbx_seq_one_letter_code
_entity_poly.pdbx_strand_id
1 'polypeptide(L)'
;MIKIVRSNERHLVDTESSRSYWLFSYSDYLDMKNTHFGDLKVFNDDILLAGKTFKPESVNNKEIITIVLKGELTHEDSTGAKDVLKAGDVQVMSAGEGISFSGMNLTDGDTRLCRMWINPLRQNMAPATNKKNFDVVARKNELIHVAGQGYSGALKIRANVTVSITKLEKGEMFDLLTDIARYVFIYVIEGKLDVCGEKLETHDQARINQNEPLVIKAEEDAFFILVDATGKY
;
A
#
# COMPACT_ATOMS: atom_id res chain seq x y z
N MET A 1 20.33 3.96 6.06
CA MET A 1 19.81 3.58 7.43
C MET A 1 18.55 2.79 7.25
N ILE A 2 18.44 1.62 7.91
CA ILE A 2 17.23 0.79 7.96
C ILE A 2 16.60 0.97 9.34
N LYS A 3 15.33 1.34 9.39
CA LYS A 3 14.53 1.42 10.62
C LYS A 3 13.40 0.38 10.54
N ILE A 4 13.41 -0.56 11.46
CA ILE A 4 12.30 -1.51 11.63
C ILE A 4 11.28 -0.91 12.59
N VAL A 5 10.00 -1.01 12.23
CA VAL A 5 8.86 -0.69 13.11
C VAL A 5 8.05 -1.98 13.23
N ARG A 6 7.87 -2.43 14.46
CA ARG A 6 7.24 -3.72 14.75
C ARG A 6 5.73 -3.67 14.63
N SER A 7 5.12 -4.81 14.40
CA SER A 7 3.68 -4.95 14.21
C SER A 7 2.85 -4.41 15.38
N ASN A 8 3.35 -4.52 16.60
CA ASN A 8 2.70 -4.01 17.81
C ASN A 8 2.83 -2.48 18.01
N GLU A 9 3.62 -1.79 17.20
CA GLU A 9 3.75 -0.32 17.22
C GLU A 9 2.72 0.37 16.30
N ARG A 10 1.91 -0.39 15.55
CA ARG A 10 0.86 0.15 14.68
C ARG A 10 -0.28 0.73 15.52
N HIS A 11 -0.82 1.86 15.11
CA HIS A 11 -2.01 2.43 15.75
C HIS A 11 -3.26 1.64 15.34
N LEU A 12 -3.95 1.02 16.31
CA LEU A 12 -5.18 0.28 16.07
C LEU A 12 -6.40 1.17 16.28
N VAL A 13 -7.27 1.20 15.27
CA VAL A 13 -8.62 1.77 15.34
C VAL A 13 -9.62 0.63 15.12
N ASP A 14 -10.39 0.32 16.16
CA ASP A 14 -11.41 -0.75 16.14
C ASP A 14 -12.79 -0.12 16.32
N THR A 15 -13.66 -0.33 15.33
CA THR A 15 -15.00 0.23 15.26
C THR A 15 -16.04 -0.87 15.02
N GLU A 16 -17.34 -0.54 15.05
CA GLU A 16 -18.41 -1.48 14.71
C GLU A 16 -18.41 -1.92 13.23
N SER A 17 -17.66 -1.22 12.37
CA SER A 17 -17.63 -1.49 10.92
C SER A 17 -16.29 -2.01 10.44
N SER A 18 -15.19 -1.67 11.10
CA SER A 18 -13.86 -2.00 10.62
C SER A 18 -12.83 -2.05 11.74
N ARG A 19 -11.78 -2.85 11.51
CA ARG A 19 -10.56 -2.82 12.28
C ARG A 19 -9.43 -2.35 11.35
N SER A 20 -8.77 -1.26 11.71
CA SER A 20 -7.76 -0.60 10.89
C SER A 20 -6.46 -0.44 11.67
N TYR A 21 -5.33 -0.80 11.03
CA TYR A 21 -4.00 -0.56 11.57
C TYR A 21 -3.33 0.55 10.77
N TRP A 22 -3.17 1.71 11.41
CA TRP A 22 -2.55 2.88 10.77
C TRP A 22 -1.06 2.92 11.05
N LEU A 23 -0.27 3.00 9.98
CA LEU A 23 1.19 2.98 10.06
C LEU A 23 1.78 4.38 10.12
N PHE A 24 0.99 5.39 9.80
CA PHE A 24 1.33 6.82 9.88
C PHE A 24 0.17 7.60 10.50
N SER A 25 0.42 8.87 10.84
CA SER A 25 -0.65 9.79 11.24
C SER A 25 -1.74 9.86 10.17
N TYR A 26 -2.97 9.70 10.60
CA TYR A 26 -4.13 9.68 9.71
C TYR A 26 -5.38 10.08 10.47
N SER A 27 -6.29 10.82 9.83
CA SER A 27 -7.55 11.31 10.43
C SER A 27 -7.28 12.06 11.75
N ASP A 28 -7.82 11.59 12.85
CA ASP A 28 -7.69 12.15 14.21
C ASP A 28 -6.47 11.63 14.99
N TYR A 29 -5.76 10.64 14.47
CA TYR A 29 -4.50 10.15 15.04
C TYR A 29 -3.33 11.00 14.54
N LEU A 30 -2.64 11.67 15.47
CA LEU A 30 -1.47 12.49 15.17
C LEU A 30 -0.26 12.07 16.01
N ASP A 31 0.73 11.50 15.37
CA ASP A 31 2.08 11.31 15.87
C ASP A 31 3.07 12.13 15.02
N MET A 32 3.59 13.23 15.57
CA MET A 32 4.50 14.15 14.87
C MET A 32 5.80 13.49 14.40
N LYS A 33 6.19 12.36 15.01
CA LYS A 33 7.38 11.58 14.60
C LYS A 33 7.08 10.56 13.50
N ASN A 34 5.80 10.39 13.14
CA ASN A 34 5.31 9.35 12.27
C ASN A 34 4.25 9.85 11.28
N THR A 35 4.50 10.99 10.64
CA THR A 35 3.54 11.64 9.73
C THR A 35 3.64 11.14 8.30
N HIS A 36 4.78 10.60 7.88
CA HIS A 36 5.03 10.14 6.51
C HIS A 36 6.39 9.48 6.38
N PHE A 37 6.63 8.84 5.22
CA PHE A 37 7.94 8.37 4.80
C PHE A 37 8.14 8.66 3.30
N GLY A 38 8.96 9.68 3.01
CA GLY A 38 9.00 10.27 1.67
C GLY A 38 7.63 10.80 1.24
N ASP A 39 7.23 10.53 0.00
CA ASP A 39 5.91 10.91 -0.53
C ASP A 39 4.77 9.97 -0.09
N LEU A 40 5.07 8.87 0.60
CA LEU A 40 4.07 8.00 1.23
C LEU A 40 3.54 8.66 2.50
N LYS A 41 2.26 9.07 2.50
CA LYS A 41 1.60 9.82 3.59
C LYS A 41 0.71 8.96 4.46
N VAL A 42 0.08 7.96 3.87
CA VAL A 42 -0.80 7.03 4.57
C VAL A 42 -0.46 5.61 4.11
N PHE A 43 -0.41 4.70 5.06
CA PHE A 43 -0.46 3.26 4.81
C PHE A 43 -1.32 2.64 5.91
N ASN A 44 -2.47 2.12 5.51
CA ASN A 44 -3.40 1.44 6.40
C ASN A 44 -3.57 -0.02 5.96
N ASP A 45 -3.59 -0.92 6.93
CA ASP A 45 -4.02 -2.32 6.77
C ASP A 45 -5.42 -2.43 7.40
N ASP A 46 -6.42 -2.44 6.54
CA ASP A 46 -7.83 -2.32 6.91
C ASP A 46 -8.55 -3.66 6.77
N ILE A 47 -9.38 -3.99 7.77
CA ILE A 47 -10.32 -5.10 7.75
C ILE A 47 -11.72 -4.49 7.83
N LEU A 48 -12.48 -4.54 6.75
CA LEU A 48 -13.88 -4.12 6.69
C LEU A 48 -14.76 -5.35 6.98
N LEU A 49 -15.55 -5.27 8.05
CA LEU A 49 -16.37 -6.40 8.49
C LEU A 49 -17.47 -6.72 7.48
N ALA A 50 -17.98 -7.94 7.54
CA ALA A 50 -19.07 -8.43 6.67
C ALA A 50 -20.30 -7.50 6.71
N GLY A 51 -20.83 -7.14 5.55
CA GLY A 51 -21.99 -6.27 5.40
C GLY A 51 -21.78 -4.80 5.82
N LYS A 52 -20.55 -4.36 6.05
CA LYS A 52 -20.24 -3.00 6.54
C LYS A 52 -19.69 -2.09 5.44
N THR A 53 -19.64 -0.80 5.76
CA THR A 53 -19.22 0.27 4.86
C THR A 53 -18.20 1.16 5.57
N PHE A 54 -17.12 1.53 4.88
CA PHE A 54 -16.25 2.62 5.32
C PHE A 54 -17.01 3.94 5.25
N LYS A 55 -16.73 4.85 6.19
CA LYS A 55 -17.26 6.21 6.11
C LYS A 55 -16.85 6.84 4.79
N PRO A 56 -17.75 7.55 4.08
CA PRO A 56 -17.36 8.31 2.89
C PRO A 56 -16.24 9.30 3.20
N GLU A 57 -15.28 9.38 2.31
CA GLU A 57 -14.12 10.27 2.40
C GLU A 57 -14.11 11.23 1.20
N SER A 58 -13.72 12.47 1.44
CA SER A 58 -13.49 13.48 0.38
C SER A 58 -12.05 13.93 0.44
N VAL A 59 -11.35 13.81 -0.67
CA VAL A 59 -9.89 13.99 -0.76
C VAL A 59 -9.55 14.79 -2.00
N ASN A 60 -8.50 15.60 -1.94
CA ASN A 60 -7.90 16.24 -3.09
C ASN A 60 -6.38 16.05 -3.10
N ASN A 61 -5.80 16.16 -4.28
CA ASN A 61 -4.35 16.13 -4.48
C ASN A 61 -3.65 14.97 -3.77
N LYS A 62 -4.21 13.75 -3.95
CA LYS A 62 -3.62 12.49 -3.53
C LYS A 62 -3.75 11.45 -4.64
N GLU A 63 -2.76 10.58 -4.72
CA GLU A 63 -2.85 9.30 -5.41
C GLU A 63 -3.18 8.27 -4.34
N ILE A 64 -4.30 7.59 -4.48
CA ILE A 64 -4.78 6.59 -3.52
C ILE A 64 -4.68 5.23 -4.18
N ILE A 65 -3.96 4.31 -3.54
CA ILE A 65 -3.77 2.95 -4.04
C ILE A 65 -4.42 2.01 -3.03
N THR A 66 -5.32 1.18 -3.52
CA THR A 66 -5.99 0.14 -2.74
C THR A 66 -5.60 -1.22 -3.29
N ILE A 67 -5.10 -2.11 -2.44
CA ILE A 67 -4.77 -3.50 -2.77
C ILE A 67 -5.68 -4.40 -1.94
N VAL A 68 -6.56 -5.15 -2.59
CA VAL A 68 -7.44 -6.11 -1.90
C VAL A 68 -6.68 -7.41 -1.68
N LEU A 69 -6.51 -7.79 -0.41
CA LEU A 69 -5.78 -8.99 0.01
C LEU A 69 -6.71 -10.19 0.19
N LYS A 70 -7.96 -9.93 0.63
CA LYS A 70 -8.98 -10.95 0.88
C LYS A 70 -10.37 -10.36 0.72
N GLY A 71 -11.33 -11.17 0.27
CA GLY A 71 -12.72 -10.77 0.13
C GLY A 71 -12.98 -9.87 -1.08
N GLU A 72 -14.01 -9.06 -0.98
CA GLU A 72 -14.46 -8.14 -2.05
C GLU A 72 -14.78 -6.75 -1.47
N LEU A 73 -14.46 -5.69 -2.20
CA LEU A 73 -14.79 -4.31 -1.88
C LEU A 73 -15.59 -3.71 -3.02
N THR A 74 -16.84 -3.31 -2.79
CA THR A 74 -17.59 -2.48 -3.73
C THR A 74 -17.17 -1.02 -3.52
N HIS A 75 -16.61 -0.41 -4.55
CA HIS A 75 -16.18 0.99 -4.59
C HIS A 75 -17.19 1.83 -5.36
N GLU A 76 -17.50 3.01 -4.84
CA GLU A 76 -18.27 4.06 -5.54
C GLU A 76 -17.58 5.41 -5.32
N ASP A 77 -17.51 6.25 -6.36
CA ASP A 77 -16.93 7.57 -6.27
C ASP A 77 -17.72 8.65 -7.02
N SER A 78 -17.39 9.92 -6.75
CA SER A 78 -18.09 11.09 -7.32
C SER A 78 -17.87 11.31 -8.81
N THR A 79 -16.96 10.56 -9.46
CA THR A 79 -16.83 10.55 -10.92
C THR A 79 -17.86 9.66 -11.59
N GLY A 80 -18.63 8.93 -10.81
CA GLY A 80 -19.61 7.94 -11.26
C GLY A 80 -19.01 6.53 -11.43
N ALA A 81 -17.75 6.32 -11.06
CA ALA A 81 -17.16 4.99 -11.09
C ALA A 81 -17.79 4.12 -9.98
N LYS A 82 -18.18 2.91 -10.38
CA LYS A 82 -18.71 1.88 -9.50
C LYS A 82 -18.12 0.54 -9.91
N ASP A 83 -17.33 -0.03 -9.01
CA ASP A 83 -16.57 -1.24 -9.26
C ASP A 83 -16.61 -2.21 -8.08
N VAL A 84 -16.48 -3.51 -8.37
CA VAL A 84 -16.18 -4.53 -7.36
C VAL A 84 -14.72 -4.92 -7.50
N LEU A 85 -13.96 -4.71 -6.43
CA LEU A 85 -12.57 -5.12 -6.30
C LEU A 85 -12.52 -6.45 -5.55
N LYS A 86 -11.83 -7.44 -6.10
CA LYS A 86 -11.65 -8.77 -5.49
C LYS A 86 -10.22 -8.97 -5.01
N ALA A 87 -9.97 -10.00 -4.23
CA ALA A 87 -8.60 -10.37 -3.84
C ALA A 87 -7.68 -10.47 -5.07
N GLY A 88 -6.52 -9.80 -4.99
CA GLY A 88 -5.56 -9.62 -6.09
C GLY A 88 -5.81 -8.38 -6.96
N ASP A 89 -6.95 -7.70 -6.82
CA ASP A 89 -7.18 -6.43 -7.51
C ASP A 89 -6.42 -5.29 -6.82
N VAL A 90 -5.87 -4.43 -7.67
CA VAL A 90 -5.30 -3.15 -7.29
C VAL A 90 -6.09 -2.05 -7.98
N GLN A 91 -6.52 -1.06 -7.21
CA GLN A 91 -7.14 0.17 -7.70
C GLN A 91 -6.20 1.35 -7.47
N VAL A 92 -6.10 2.21 -8.45
CA VAL A 92 -5.47 3.54 -8.34
C VAL A 92 -6.54 4.58 -8.57
N MET A 93 -6.66 5.50 -7.62
CA MET A 93 -7.52 6.66 -7.70
C MET A 93 -6.69 7.94 -7.57
N SER A 94 -6.63 8.72 -8.64
CA SER A 94 -6.02 10.05 -8.65
C SER A 94 -7.09 11.06 -8.24
N ALA A 95 -6.99 11.61 -7.03
CA ALA A 95 -8.02 12.51 -6.50
C ALA A 95 -8.05 13.88 -7.20
N GLY A 96 -6.90 14.34 -7.69
CA GLY A 96 -6.81 15.60 -8.45
C GLY A 96 -7.44 16.78 -7.74
N GLU A 97 -8.34 17.52 -8.42
CA GLU A 97 -9.06 18.67 -7.86
C GLU A 97 -10.08 18.30 -6.78
N GLY A 98 -10.45 17.03 -6.68
CA GLY A 98 -11.30 16.52 -5.62
C GLY A 98 -12.09 15.28 -6.05
N ILE A 99 -12.18 14.30 -5.16
CA ILE A 99 -13.01 13.10 -5.30
C ILE A 99 -13.61 12.73 -3.95
N SER A 100 -14.86 12.34 -3.94
CA SER A 100 -15.51 11.72 -2.79
C SER A 100 -15.76 10.26 -3.11
N PHE A 101 -15.47 9.37 -2.19
CA PHE A 101 -15.58 7.92 -2.41
C PHE A 101 -16.02 7.17 -1.15
N SER A 102 -16.53 5.98 -1.35
CA SER A 102 -16.86 5.02 -0.29
C SER A 102 -16.50 3.60 -0.71
N GLY A 103 -16.30 2.74 0.29
CA GLY A 103 -16.04 1.32 0.09
C GLY A 103 -17.01 0.50 0.93
N MET A 104 -17.66 -0.49 0.32
CA MET A 104 -18.65 -1.35 0.95
C MET A 104 -18.25 -2.82 0.84
N ASN A 105 -18.38 -3.56 1.91
CA ASN A 105 -18.30 -5.01 1.89
C ASN A 105 -19.72 -5.56 1.87
N LEU A 106 -20.18 -6.03 0.72
CA LEU A 106 -21.53 -6.58 0.52
C LEU A 106 -21.56 -8.12 0.65
N THR A 107 -20.49 -8.72 1.18
CA THR A 107 -20.34 -10.17 1.34
C THR A 107 -20.54 -10.61 2.80
N ASP A 108 -20.66 -11.92 3.03
CA ASP A 108 -20.82 -12.51 4.36
C ASP A 108 -19.48 -12.70 5.09
N GLY A 109 -18.35 -12.44 4.43
CA GLY A 109 -17.01 -12.55 5.00
C GLY A 109 -16.31 -11.20 5.08
N ASP A 110 -15.29 -11.09 5.95
CA ASP A 110 -14.52 -9.88 6.09
C ASP A 110 -13.62 -9.63 4.88
N THR A 111 -13.50 -8.37 4.48
CA THR A 111 -12.60 -7.90 3.43
C THR A 111 -11.35 -7.29 4.06
N ARG A 112 -10.15 -7.77 3.67
CA ARG A 112 -8.88 -7.16 4.07
C ARG A 112 -8.24 -6.48 2.88
N LEU A 113 -7.75 -5.26 3.09
CA LEU A 113 -7.08 -4.47 2.07
C LEU A 113 -5.97 -3.59 2.67
N CYS A 114 -4.96 -3.27 1.86
CA CYS A 114 -4.01 -2.21 2.17
C CYS A 114 -4.36 -0.95 1.37
N ARG A 115 -4.38 0.20 2.03
CA ARG A 115 -4.64 1.50 1.41
C ARG A 115 -3.46 2.44 1.63
N MET A 116 -2.99 3.06 0.56
CA MET A 116 -1.87 3.98 0.56
C MET A 116 -2.27 5.32 -0.05
N TRP A 117 -1.82 6.43 0.56
CA TRP A 117 -1.96 7.77 0.01
C TRP A 117 -0.59 8.35 -0.26
N ILE A 118 -0.41 8.86 -1.48
CA ILE A 118 0.85 9.36 -1.99
C ILE A 118 0.64 10.79 -2.49
N ASN A 119 1.62 11.66 -2.28
CA ASN A 119 1.57 13.01 -2.84
C ASN A 119 1.82 12.97 -4.36
N PRO A 120 0.97 13.62 -5.16
CA PRO A 120 1.18 13.70 -6.60
C PRO A 120 2.27 14.72 -6.96
N LEU A 121 2.87 14.56 -8.15
CA LEU A 121 3.81 15.51 -8.73
C LEU A 121 3.12 16.83 -9.14
N ARG A 122 1.84 16.74 -9.55
CA ARG A 122 1.03 17.88 -10.00
C ARG A 122 -0.29 17.90 -9.27
N GLN A 123 -0.74 19.07 -8.89
CA GLN A 123 -2.00 19.30 -8.22
C GLN A 123 -3.10 19.71 -9.20
N ASN A 124 -4.35 19.66 -8.74
CA ASN A 124 -5.55 20.14 -9.43
C ASN A 124 -5.72 19.55 -10.84
N MET A 125 -5.38 18.27 -10.99
CA MET A 125 -5.65 17.51 -12.21
C MET A 125 -7.06 16.93 -12.16
N ALA A 126 -7.64 16.60 -13.31
CA ALA A 126 -8.93 15.92 -13.32
C ALA A 126 -8.84 14.57 -12.57
N PRO A 127 -9.83 14.24 -11.71
CA PRO A 127 -9.86 12.96 -11.01
C PRO A 127 -9.97 11.78 -12.00
N ALA A 128 -9.44 10.63 -11.60
CA ALA A 128 -9.51 9.41 -12.42
C ALA A 128 -9.36 8.17 -11.52
N THR A 129 -10.09 7.12 -11.87
CA THR A 129 -10.04 5.83 -11.18
C THR A 129 -9.78 4.72 -12.19
N ASN A 130 -8.86 3.81 -11.89
CA ASN A 130 -8.51 2.64 -12.69
C ASN A 130 -8.23 1.46 -11.79
N LYS A 131 -8.53 0.24 -12.28
CA LYS A 131 -8.20 -1.00 -11.57
C LYS A 131 -7.64 -2.05 -12.50
N LYS A 132 -6.91 -3.02 -11.91
CA LYS A 132 -6.39 -4.20 -12.58
C LYS A 132 -6.15 -5.33 -11.59
N ASN A 133 -6.39 -6.57 -12.02
CA ASN A 133 -5.99 -7.75 -11.27
C ASN A 133 -4.52 -8.09 -11.51
N PHE A 134 -3.82 -8.47 -10.43
CA PHE A 134 -2.43 -8.92 -10.47
C PHE A 134 -2.35 -10.32 -9.82
N ASP A 135 -2.10 -11.32 -10.65
CA ASP A 135 -1.94 -12.70 -10.19
C ASP A 135 -0.56 -12.92 -9.55
N VAL A 136 -0.48 -12.63 -8.25
CA VAL A 136 0.76 -12.78 -7.48
C VAL A 136 1.09 -14.26 -7.25
N VAL A 137 0.08 -15.14 -7.29
CA VAL A 137 0.27 -16.58 -7.03
C VAL A 137 0.92 -17.25 -8.24
N ALA A 138 0.51 -16.88 -9.45
CA ALA A 138 1.11 -17.41 -10.68
C ALA A 138 2.51 -16.84 -10.96
N ARG A 139 2.87 -15.71 -10.32
CA ARG A 139 4.14 -15.00 -10.54
C ARG A 139 4.96 -14.91 -9.26
N LYS A 140 5.14 -16.05 -8.58
CA LYS A 140 6.03 -16.13 -7.42
C LYS A 140 7.48 -15.79 -7.78
N ASN A 141 8.21 -15.30 -6.79
CA ASN A 141 9.61 -14.90 -6.90
C ASN A 141 9.88 -13.76 -7.89
N GLU A 142 8.81 -13.05 -8.33
CA GLU A 142 8.91 -11.86 -9.15
C GLU A 142 8.45 -10.63 -8.36
N LEU A 143 9.18 -9.51 -8.51
CA LEU A 143 8.74 -8.21 -8.01
C LEU A 143 7.76 -7.59 -9.01
N ILE A 144 6.47 -7.68 -8.74
CA ILE A 144 5.40 -7.23 -9.63
C ILE A 144 5.11 -5.76 -9.36
N HIS A 145 5.43 -4.87 -10.31
CA HIS A 145 5.08 -3.45 -10.23
C HIS A 145 3.58 -3.30 -10.51
N VAL A 146 2.81 -2.90 -9.50
CA VAL A 146 1.35 -2.78 -9.58
C VAL A 146 0.88 -1.35 -9.86
N ALA A 147 1.64 -0.35 -9.38
CA ALA A 147 1.38 1.06 -9.67
C ALA A 147 2.71 1.81 -9.82
N GLY A 148 2.80 2.73 -10.78
CA GLY A 148 4.02 3.51 -11.03
C GLY A 148 4.06 4.10 -12.44
N GLN A 149 5.18 4.76 -12.75
CA GLN A 149 5.48 5.28 -14.09
C GLN A 149 6.58 4.44 -14.74
N GLY A 150 6.49 4.24 -16.06
CA GLY A 150 7.54 3.58 -16.84
C GLY A 150 7.52 2.05 -16.84
N TYR A 151 6.64 1.41 -16.09
CA TYR A 151 6.54 -0.04 -16.02
C TYR A 151 5.37 -0.55 -16.89
N SER A 152 5.68 -1.48 -17.80
CA SER A 152 4.65 -2.13 -18.62
C SER A 152 3.71 -2.94 -17.73
N GLY A 153 2.43 -2.73 -17.90
CA GLY A 153 1.40 -3.46 -17.17
C GLY A 153 1.05 -2.92 -15.78
N ALA A 154 1.83 -2.00 -15.21
CA ALA A 154 1.46 -1.30 -13.97
C ALA A 154 0.36 -0.27 -14.21
N LEU A 155 -0.48 -0.03 -13.20
CA LEU A 155 -1.41 1.09 -13.19
C LEU A 155 -0.63 2.41 -13.10
N LYS A 156 -1.02 3.39 -13.91
CA LYS A 156 -0.35 4.71 -13.92
C LYS A 156 -0.78 5.55 -12.74
N ILE A 157 0.19 6.13 -12.04
CA ILE A 157 -0.01 7.14 -10.99
C ILE A 157 0.71 8.44 -11.37
N ARG A 158 0.24 9.55 -10.82
CA ARG A 158 0.80 10.89 -11.08
C ARG A 158 1.84 11.28 -10.02
N ALA A 159 2.60 10.30 -9.55
CA ALA A 159 3.64 10.45 -8.53
C ALA A 159 4.94 9.78 -8.98
N ASN A 160 6.08 10.22 -8.46
CA ASN A 160 7.36 9.54 -8.67
C ASN A 160 7.54 8.45 -7.59
N VAL A 161 6.64 7.50 -7.62
CA VAL A 161 6.57 6.37 -6.69
C VAL A 161 6.30 5.10 -7.49
N THR A 162 6.87 4.00 -7.07
CA THR A 162 6.55 2.67 -7.56
C THR A 162 6.03 1.83 -6.41
N VAL A 163 4.88 1.22 -6.58
CA VAL A 163 4.33 0.23 -5.65
C VAL A 163 4.43 -1.14 -6.29
N SER A 164 5.01 -2.05 -5.56
CA SER A 164 5.25 -3.43 -5.99
C SER A 164 4.74 -4.40 -4.95
N ILE A 165 4.36 -5.59 -5.40
CA ILE A 165 3.96 -6.72 -4.55
C ILE A 165 4.76 -7.95 -4.99
N THR A 166 5.00 -8.87 -4.06
CA THR A 166 5.63 -10.15 -4.39
C THR A 166 5.27 -11.22 -3.37
N LYS A 167 5.12 -12.44 -3.86
CA LYS A 167 5.21 -13.67 -3.06
C LYS A 167 6.56 -14.29 -3.29
N LEU A 168 7.39 -14.30 -2.26
CA LEU A 168 8.75 -14.82 -2.30
C LEU A 168 8.81 -16.13 -1.52
N GLU A 169 9.21 -17.22 -2.17
CA GLU A 169 9.32 -18.53 -1.54
C GLU A 169 10.54 -18.58 -0.61
N LYS A 170 10.47 -19.40 0.42
CA LYS A 170 11.56 -19.57 1.39
C LYS A 170 12.90 -19.83 0.72
N GLY A 171 13.89 -19.04 1.07
CA GLY A 171 15.27 -19.12 0.56
C GLY A 171 15.51 -18.25 -0.67
N GLU A 172 14.48 -17.85 -1.40
CA GLU A 172 14.59 -16.94 -2.53
C GLU A 172 14.95 -15.52 -2.08
N MET A 173 15.65 -14.80 -2.95
CA MET A 173 16.12 -13.45 -2.68
C MET A 173 16.23 -12.63 -3.96
N PHE A 174 16.20 -11.32 -3.81
CA PHE A 174 16.56 -10.39 -4.89
C PHE A 174 17.28 -9.15 -4.35
N ASP A 175 18.05 -8.54 -5.23
CA ASP A 175 18.72 -7.27 -4.97
C ASP A 175 17.88 -6.12 -5.52
N LEU A 176 17.67 -5.10 -4.71
CA LEU A 176 17.04 -3.85 -5.11
C LEU A 176 18.10 -2.74 -5.09
N LEU A 177 18.39 -2.19 -6.27
CA LEU A 177 19.22 -1.00 -6.37
C LEU A 177 18.40 0.22 -5.90
N THR A 178 18.95 0.96 -4.95
CA THR A 178 18.35 2.18 -4.42
C THR A 178 19.26 3.38 -4.68
N ASP A 179 18.68 4.57 -4.62
CA ASP A 179 19.37 5.85 -4.70
C ASP A 179 19.15 6.61 -3.38
N ILE A 180 20.09 7.45 -2.99
CA ILE A 180 20.03 8.27 -1.77
C ILE A 180 18.79 9.17 -1.72
N ALA A 181 18.25 9.53 -2.88
CA ALA A 181 17.00 10.30 -2.99
C ALA A 181 15.74 9.43 -2.83
N ARG A 182 15.88 8.11 -2.68
CA ARG A 182 14.76 7.18 -2.58
C ARG A 182 14.47 6.79 -1.14
N TYR A 183 13.19 6.57 -0.87
CA TYR A 183 12.63 6.10 0.38
C TYR A 183 11.94 4.77 0.12
N VAL A 184 12.60 3.67 0.49
CA VAL A 184 12.03 2.33 0.32
C VAL A 184 11.30 1.92 1.58
N PHE A 185 10.02 1.64 1.42
CA PHE A 185 9.15 1.15 2.48
C PHE A 185 8.73 -0.29 2.16
N ILE A 186 8.89 -1.20 3.11
CA ILE A 186 8.47 -2.60 3.01
C ILE A 186 7.44 -2.88 4.10
N TYR A 187 6.34 -3.52 3.75
CA TYR A 187 5.33 -4.02 4.69
C TYR A 187 5.10 -5.51 4.46
N VAL A 188 5.37 -6.31 5.49
CA VAL A 188 5.18 -7.77 5.43
C VAL A 188 3.72 -8.11 5.70
N ILE A 189 3.02 -8.63 4.69
CA ILE A 189 1.62 -9.08 4.80
C ILE A 189 1.55 -10.44 5.49
N GLU A 190 2.48 -11.36 5.12
CA GLU A 190 2.60 -12.72 5.63
C GLU A 190 4.06 -13.19 5.56
N GLY A 191 4.47 -14.07 6.48
CA GLY A 191 5.78 -14.73 6.47
C GLY A 191 6.89 -13.92 7.14
N LYS A 192 8.15 -14.22 6.75
CA LYS A 192 9.35 -13.60 7.34
C LYS A 192 10.37 -13.22 6.28
N LEU A 193 10.96 -12.04 6.44
CA LEU A 193 12.01 -11.52 5.59
C LEU A 193 13.28 -11.23 6.38
N ASP A 194 14.41 -11.33 5.70
CA ASP A 194 15.68 -10.69 6.05
C ASP A 194 15.92 -9.56 5.03
N VAL A 195 16.09 -8.36 5.52
CA VAL A 195 16.43 -7.18 4.71
C VAL A 195 17.78 -6.67 5.17
N CYS A 196 18.85 -7.03 4.45
CA CYS A 196 20.24 -6.67 4.80
C CYS A 196 20.63 -7.04 6.25
N GLY A 197 20.20 -8.21 6.75
CA GLY A 197 20.45 -8.69 8.11
C GLY A 197 19.39 -8.30 9.15
N GLU A 198 18.48 -7.40 8.81
CA GLU A 198 17.36 -7.02 9.68
C GLU A 198 16.16 -7.95 9.44
N LYS A 199 15.68 -8.57 10.52
CA LYS A 199 14.57 -9.53 10.47
C LYS A 199 13.22 -8.84 10.59
N LEU A 200 12.32 -9.15 9.66
CA LEU A 200 10.93 -8.71 9.67
C LEU A 200 10.01 -9.92 9.75
N GLU A 201 9.00 -9.82 10.58
CA GLU A 201 7.91 -10.78 10.70
C GLU A 201 6.61 -10.20 10.13
N THR A 202 5.58 -11.04 10.07
CA THR A 202 4.25 -10.63 9.61
C THR A 202 3.79 -9.32 10.27
N HIS A 203 3.39 -8.36 9.46
CA HIS A 203 2.95 -7.01 9.79
C HIS A 203 4.04 -6.04 10.29
N ASP A 204 5.30 -6.45 10.32
CA ASP A 204 6.41 -5.53 10.51
C ASP A 204 6.61 -4.67 9.25
N GLN A 205 7.26 -3.53 9.44
CA GLN A 205 7.63 -2.64 8.35
C GLN A 205 9.11 -2.24 8.44
N ALA A 206 9.76 -2.13 7.28
CA ALA A 206 11.09 -1.52 7.16
C ALA A 206 10.96 -0.17 6.45
N ARG A 207 11.65 0.84 6.99
CA ARG A 207 11.78 2.19 6.42
C ARG A 207 13.23 2.44 6.11
N ILE A 208 13.57 2.55 4.84
CA ILE A 208 14.94 2.49 4.35
C ILE A 208 15.22 3.73 3.53
N ASN A 209 16.27 4.46 3.95
CA ASN A 209 16.83 5.56 3.19
C ASN A 209 18.35 5.39 3.23
N GLN A 210 18.90 4.80 2.18
CA GLN A 210 20.34 4.58 2.01
C GLN A 210 20.69 4.41 0.54
N ASN A 211 21.98 4.58 0.23
CA ASN A 211 22.53 4.53 -1.13
C ASN A 211 23.20 3.18 -1.43
N GLU A 212 22.88 2.16 -0.67
CA GLU A 212 23.45 0.82 -0.85
C GLU A 212 22.40 -0.12 -1.39
N PRO A 213 22.74 -1.10 -2.22
CA PRO A 213 21.82 -2.13 -2.66
C PRO A 213 21.17 -2.82 -1.47
N LEU A 214 19.88 -3.09 -1.57
CA LEU A 214 19.13 -3.84 -0.57
C LEU A 214 19.03 -5.29 -1.00
N VAL A 215 19.51 -6.20 -0.16
CA VAL A 215 19.27 -7.63 -0.29
C VAL A 215 18.02 -7.97 0.50
N ILE A 216 17.00 -8.49 -0.17
CA ILE A 216 15.73 -8.92 0.44
C ILE A 216 15.63 -10.42 0.25
N LYS A 217 15.61 -11.18 1.35
CA LYS A 217 15.55 -12.64 1.36
C LYS A 217 14.35 -13.13 2.15
N ALA A 218 13.66 -14.14 1.64
CA ALA A 218 12.60 -14.82 2.38
C ALA A 218 13.18 -15.88 3.33
N GLU A 219 12.92 -15.76 4.62
CA GLU A 219 13.24 -16.78 5.63
C GLU A 219 12.15 -17.84 5.77
N GLU A 220 10.92 -17.45 5.49
CA GLU A 220 9.74 -18.28 5.28
C GLU A 220 9.06 -17.80 4.01
N ASP A 221 8.11 -18.57 3.45
CA ASP A 221 7.28 -18.07 2.36
C ASP A 221 6.67 -16.73 2.79
N ALA A 222 6.93 -15.68 2.03
CA ALA A 222 6.56 -14.33 2.40
C ALA A 222 5.75 -13.62 1.32
N PHE A 223 4.76 -12.85 1.73
CA PHE A 223 4.03 -11.90 0.89
C PHE A 223 4.22 -10.49 1.44
N PHE A 224 4.66 -9.57 0.62
CA PHE A 224 4.91 -8.20 1.07
C PHE A 224 4.65 -7.16 -0.02
N ILE A 225 4.44 -5.92 0.43
CA ILE A 225 4.33 -4.72 -0.39
C ILE A 225 5.64 -3.94 -0.25
N LEU A 226 6.17 -3.48 -1.39
CA LEU A 226 7.32 -2.59 -1.47
C LEU A 226 6.88 -1.29 -2.14
N VAL A 227 7.14 -0.17 -1.46
CA VAL A 227 6.92 1.18 -1.99
C VAL A 227 8.27 1.87 -2.12
N ASP A 228 8.64 2.20 -3.35
CA ASP A 228 9.84 2.97 -3.65
C ASP A 228 9.41 4.40 -4.02
N ALA A 229 9.62 5.34 -3.10
CA ALA A 229 9.13 6.72 -3.18
C ALA A 229 10.26 7.72 -3.24
N THR A 230 9.99 8.91 -3.80
CA THR A 230 10.82 10.09 -3.59
C THR A 230 10.44 10.79 -2.29
N GLY A 231 11.33 11.66 -1.79
CA GLY A 231 11.03 12.62 -0.73
C GLY A 231 11.28 14.04 -1.24
N LYS A 232 10.37 14.96 -0.94
CA LYS A 232 10.71 16.38 -1.05
C LYS A 232 11.47 16.75 0.22
N TYR A 233 12.65 17.33 0.04
CA TYR A 233 13.44 17.97 1.10
C TYR A 233 12.74 19.24 1.56
#